data_cf1d8c92ce9da6cc0764eaa7dc31d851
#
_entry.id   cf1d8c92ce9da6cc0764eaa7dc31d851
#
_cell.length_a   1.000
_cell.length_b   1.000
_cell.length_c   1.000
_cell.angle_alpha   90.00
_cell.angle_beta   90.00
_cell.angle_gamma   90.00
#
_symmetry.space_group_name_H-M   'P 1'
#
loop_
_entity.id
_entity.type
_entity.pdbx_description
1 polymer ?
#
loop_
_entity_poly.entity_id
_entity_poly.type
_entity_poly.pdbx_seq_one_letter_code
_entity_poly.pdbx_strand_id
1 'polypeptide(L)'
;WISTGSSMLDLAIANRANGGIPVGRITEITGLEGSGKSLLAAHLLANTQKKGGLAVYIDTENAMNEEFLRCIGVDVQNMLYVQLETVEDIFEVIENIITKIRESNKDRLVSIVVDSVAAATTAVESESDYSKDGWATSKAIVLSKAMRKVTQMVGRQRIALIFTNQLRQKLGVMF
;
A
#
# COMPACT_ATOMS: atom_id res chain seq x y z
N TRP A 1 -3.84 -9.79 -12.68
CA TRP A 1 -2.46 -9.33 -12.50
C TRP A 1 -2.34 -7.86 -12.88
N ILE A 2 -1.48 -7.13 -12.18
CA ILE A 2 -1.12 -5.74 -12.47
C ILE A 2 0.38 -5.71 -12.76
N SER A 3 0.75 -5.23 -13.96
CA SER A 3 2.15 -5.12 -14.35
C SER A 3 2.90 -4.10 -13.48
N THR A 4 4.14 -4.43 -13.14
CA THR A 4 5.07 -3.51 -12.48
C THR A 4 5.66 -2.46 -13.43
N GLY A 5 5.44 -2.62 -14.74
CA GLY A 5 6.10 -1.83 -15.80
C GLY A 5 7.40 -2.46 -16.31
N SER A 6 7.90 -3.49 -15.66
CA SER A 6 9.07 -4.26 -16.07
C SER A 6 8.68 -5.70 -16.40
N SER A 7 8.82 -6.10 -17.66
CA SER A 7 8.48 -7.46 -18.10
C SER A 7 9.29 -8.54 -17.37
N MET A 8 10.55 -8.25 -17.03
CA MET A 8 11.40 -9.17 -16.28
C MET A 8 10.92 -9.33 -14.84
N LEU A 9 10.55 -8.24 -14.18
CA LEU A 9 10.02 -8.27 -12.82
C LEU A 9 8.65 -8.95 -12.79
N ASP A 10 7.80 -8.65 -13.76
CA ASP A 10 6.48 -9.28 -13.91
C ASP A 10 6.60 -10.80 -14.08
N LEU A 11 7.56 -11.25 -14.89
CA LEU A 11 7.84 -12.66 -15.07
C LEU A 11 8.40 -13.30 -13.79
N ALA A 12 9.34 -12.63 -13.12
CA ALA A 12 9.94 -13.12 -11.88
C ALA A 12 8.91 -13.29 -10.74
N ILE A 13 7.95 -12.37 -10.62
CA ILE A 13 6.90 -12.42 -9.60
C ILE A 13 5.87 -13.51 -9.94
N ALA A 14 5.39 -13.53 -11.17
CA ALA A 14 4.22 -14.31 -11.56
C ALA A 14 4.53 -15.62 -12.26
N ASN A 15 5.79 -15.86 -12.64
CA ASN A 15 6.24 -16.99 -13.46
C ASN A 15 5.36 -17.23 -14.71
N ARG A 16 4.94 -16.15 -15.36
CA ARG A 16 4.08 -16.18 -16.55
C ARG A 16 4.21 -14.92 -17.39
N ALA A 17 3.96 -15.02 -18.68
CA ALA A 17 3.83 -13.85 -19.54
C ALA A 17 2.65 -12.97 -19.10
N ASN A 18 2.80 -11.64 -19.21
CA ASN A 18 1.82 -10.65 -18.78
C ASN A 18 1.42 -10.80 -17.29
N GLY A 19 2.40 -11.12 -16.46
CA GLY A 19 2.24 -11.26 -15.02
C GLY A 19 2.22 -9.95 -14.27
N GLY A 20 3.03 -9.86 -13.23
CA GLY A 20 3.11 -8.75 -12.28
C GLY A 20 2.59 -9.11 -10.90
N ILE A 21 2.02 -8.15 -10.18
CA ILE A 21 1.46 -8.44 -8.86
C ILE A 21 0.05 -9.06 -8.96
N PRO A 22 -0.31 -9.96 -8.04
CA PRO A 22 -1.61 -10.63 -8.08
C PRO A 22 -2.72 -9.72 -7.53
N VAL A 23 -3.86 -9.71 -8.21
CA VAL A 23 -5.11 -9.12 -7.69
C VAL A 23 -5.75 -10.11 -6.69
N GLY A 24 -6.32 -9.58 -5.61
CA GLY A 24 -6.88 -10.39 -4.53
C GLY A 24 -5.81 -10.86 -3.52
N ARG A 25 -4.68 -10.18 -3.49
CA ARG A 25 -3.58 -10.45 -2.54
C ARG A 25 -3.03 -9.14 -1.97
N ILE A 26 -2.36 -9.27 -0.84
CA ILE A 26 -1.54 -8.22 -0.25
C ILE A 26 -0.11 -8.43 -0.77
N THR A 27 0.49 -7.35 -1.25
CA THR A 27 1.89 -7.32 -1.70
C THR A 27 2.65 -6.31 -0.86
N GLU A 28 3.79 -6.69 -0.32
CA GLU A 28 4.71 -5.78 0.36
C GLU A 28 5.92 -5.48 -0.53
N ILE A 29 6.25 -4.20 -0.66
CA ILE A 29 7.46 -3.70 -1.34
C ILE A 29 8.39 -3.17 -0.26
N THR A 30 9.46 -3.92 0.00
CA THR A 30 10.39 -3.63 1.09
C THR A 30 11.77 -3.25 0.56
N GLY A 31 12.41 -2.27 1.18
CA GLY A 31 13.75 -1.84 0.79
C GLY A 31 14.26 -0.67 1.63
N LEU A 32 15.55 -0.35 1.42
CA LEU A 32 16.17 0.83 2.03
C LEU A 32 15.53 2.12 1.52
N GLU A 33 15.79 3.22 2.21
CA GLU A 33 15.41 4.54 1.73
C GLU A 33 16.04 4.81 0.34
N GLY A 34 15.29 5.50 -0.54
CA GLY A 34 15.77 5.79 -1.90
C GLY A 34 15.84 4.59 -2.85
N SER A 35 15.41 3.38 -2.45
CA SER A 35 15.50 2.16 -3.29
C SER A 35 14.42 2.05 -4.40
N GLY A 36 13.54 3.05 -4.54
CA GLY A 36 12.52 3.07 -5.58
C GLY A 36 11.20 2.40 -5.22
N LYS A 37 10.91 2.19 -3.94
CA LYS A 37 9.63 1.59 -3.49
C LYS A 37 8.41 2.37 -3.99
N SER A 38 8.38 3.68 -3.73
CA SER A 38 7.30 4.57 -4.18
C SER A 38 7.23 4.68 -5.69
N LEU A 39 8.37 4.61 -6.39
CA LEU A 39 8.43 4.54 -7.86
C LEU A 39 7.71 3.30 -8.38
N LEU A 40 8.01 2.13 -7.82
CA LEU A 40 7.36 0.88 -8.20
C LEU A 40 5.86 0.91 -7.88
N ALA A 41 5.48 1.42 -6.70
CA ALA A 41 4.09 1.61 -6.32
C ALA A 41 3.33 2.52 -7.30
N ALA A 42 3.94 3.64 -7.73
CA ALA A 42 3.36 4.54 -8.72
C ALA A 42 3.16 3.87 -10.09
N HIS A 43 4.10 3.04 -10.54
CA HIS A 43 3.91 2.24 -11.76
C HIS A 43 2.72 1.27 -11.66
N LEU A 44 2.50 0.66 -10.50
CA LEU A 44 1.35 -0.21 -10.27
C LEU A 44 0.03 0.57 -10.34
N LEU A 45 -0.03 1.79 -9.78
CA LEU A 45 -1.19 2.67 -9.90
C LEU A 45 -1.46 3.05 -11.35
N ALA A 46 -0.44 3.52 -12.08
CA ALA A 46 -0.55 3.88 -13.49
C ALA A 46 -1.03 2.70 -14.34
N ASN A 47 -0.48 1.51 -14.11
CA ASN A 47 -0.88 0.30 -14.85
C ASN A 47 -2.27 -0.21 -14.46
N THR A 48 -2.74 0.07 -13.26
CA THR A 48 -4.14 -0.16 -12.87
C THR A 48 -5.08 0.75 -13.67
N GLN A 49 -4.77 2.04 -13.74
CA GLN A 49 -5.57 3.02 -14.50
C GLN A 49 -5.58 2.72 -16.00
N LYS A 50 -4.46 2.31 -16.59
CA LYS A 50 -4.39 1.86 -17.99
C LYS A 50 -5.34 0.69 -18.31
N LYS A 51 -5.69 -0.11 -17.32
CA LYS A 51 -6.68 -1.19 -17.41
C LYS A 51 -8.11 -0.74 -17.07
N GLY A 52 -8.38 0.55 -16.97
CA GLY A 52 -9.68 1.10 -16.56
C GLY A 52 -10.01 0.92 -15.08
N GLY A 53 -9.01 0.53 -14.28
CA GLY A 53 -9.14 0.34 -12.85
C GLY A 53 -9.15 1.64 -12.04
N LEU A 54 -9.44 1.53 -10.75
CA LEU A 54 -9.31 2.62 -9.80
C LEU A 54 -7.98 2.50 -9.07
N ALA A 55 -7.20 3.57 -9.11
CA ALA A 55 -6.00 3.75 -8.33
C ALA A 55 -6.32 4.50 -7.04
N VAL A 56 -5.86 3.97 -5.91
CA VAL A 56 -5.97 4.60 -4.59
C VAL A 56 -4.57 4.74 -3.99
N TYR A 57 -4.23 5.93 -3.54
CA TYR A 57 -2.97 6.21 -2.87
C TYR A 57 -3.23 6.75 -1.46
N ILE A 58 -2.81 6.00 -0.46
CA ILE A 58 -2.85 6.38 0.95
C ILE A 58 -1.43 6.79 1.35
N ASP A 59 -1.25 8.07 1.62
CA ASP A 59 0.02 8.68 1.98
C ASP A 59 0.10 8.87 3.50
N THR A 60 1.10 8.26 4.12
CA THR A 60 1.33 8.36 5.56
C THR A 60 2.55 9.21 5.91
N GLU A 61 3.33 9.58 4.90
CA GLU A 61 4.55 10.38 5.08
C GLU A 61 4.34 11.85 4.66
N ASN A 62 3.18 12.17 4.07
CA ASN A 62 2.88 13.49 3.47
C ASN A 62 3.95 13.89 2.42
N ALA A 63 4.43 12.91 1.68
CA ALA A 63 5.55 13.06 0.75
C ALA A 63 5.13 12.95 -0.72
N MET A 64 3.84 12.88 -1.02
CA MET A 64 3.34 12.75 -2.39
C MET A 64 3.76 13.96 -3.23
N ASN A 65 4.32 13.68 -4.39
CA ASN A 65 4.63 14.67 -5.42
C ASN A 65 3.79 14.38 -6.67
N GLU A 66 2.84 15.26 -6.98
CA GLU A 66 1.96 15.11 -8.14
C GLU A 66 2.72 15.07 -9.47
N GLU A 67 3.75 15.91 -9.62
CA GLU A 67 4.55 15.97 -10.85
C GLU A 67 5.27 14.63 -11.09
N PHE A 68 5.85 14.07 -10.02
CA PHE A 68 6.46 12.74 -10.07
C PHE A 68 5.46 11.66 -10.51
N LEU A 69 4.26 11.64 -9.93
CA LEU A 69 3.22 10.68 -10.31
C LEU A 69 2.78 10.85 -11.77
N ARG A 70 2.62 12.09 -12.24
CA ARG A 70 2.28 12.41 -13.62
C ARG A 70 3.36 11.96 -14.61
N CYS A 71 4.63 12.17 -14.27
CA CYS A 71 5.77 11.72 -15.10
C CYS A 71 5.81 10.20 -15.27
N ILE A 72 5.35 9.44 -14.28
CA ILE A 72 5.24 7.98 -14.35
C ILE A 72 4.01 7.54 -15.17
N GLY A 73 3.06 8.44 -15.37
CA GLY A 73 1.83 8.21 -16.13
C GLY A 73 0.61 7.89 -15.25
N VAL A 74 0.65 8.28 -13.98
CA VAL A 74 -0.54 8.26 -13.12
C VAL A 74 -1.44 9.43 -13.49
N ASP A 75 -2.70 9.15 -13.74
CA ASP A 75 -3.74 10.16 -13.84
C ASP A 75 -4.20 10.57 -12.42
N VAL A 76 -3.56 11.62 -11.90
CA VAL A 76 -3.82 12.11 -10.54
C VAL A 76 -5.22 12.71 -10.36
N GLN A 77 -5.86 13.15 -11.46
CA GLN A 77 -7.23 13.66 -11.43
C GLN A 77 -8.27 12.56 -11.19
N ASN A 78 -7.97 11.35 -11.65
CA ASN A 78 -8.82 10.17 -11.52
C ASN A 78 -8.27 9.14 -10.51
N MET A 79 -7.37 9.56 -9.63
CA MET A 79 -6.85 8.79 -8.52
C MET A 79 -7.54 9.23 -7.22
N LEU A 80 -7.87 8.28 -6.36
CA LEU A 80 -8.27 8.62 -4.99
C LEU A 80 -7.01 8.77 -4.14
N TYR A 81 -6.83 9.97 -3.59
CA TYR A 81 -5.73 10.30 -2.68
C TYR A 81 -6.24 10.59 -1.29
N VAL A 82 -5.62 10.00 -0.27
CA VAL A 82 -5.97 10.17 1.14
C VAL A 82 -4.68 10.28 1.96
N GLN A 83 -4.61 11.26 2.84
CA GLN A 83 -3.55 11.40 3.85
C GLN A 83 -4.04 10.85 5.19
N LEU A 84 -3.27 9.96 5.80
CA LEU A 84 -3.60 9.32 7.07
C LEU A 84 -2.32 9.08 7.87
N GLU A 85 -2.42 9.18 9.19
CA GLU A 85 -1.27 9.07 10.10
C GLU A 85 -1.33 7.80 10.96
N THR A 86 -2.54 7.29 11.28
CA THR A 86 -2.68 6.16 12.18
C THR A 86 -2.97 4.85 11.45
N VAL A 87 -2.49 3.75 12.01
CA VAL A 87 -2.74 2.40 11.50
C VAL A 87 -4.23 2.10 11.48
N GLU A 88 -4.94 2.53 12.53
CA GLU A 88 -6.37 2.32 12.69
C GLU A 88 -7.16 3.00 11.56
N ASP A 89 -6.89 4.28 11.29
CA ASP A 89 -7.56 5.05 10.23
C ASP A 89 -7.25 4.48 8.84
N ILE A 90 -5.99 4.06 8.61
CA ILE A 90 -5.59 3.45 7.34
C ILE A 90 -6.46 2.22 7.04
N PHE A 91 -6.60 1.31 8.00
CA PHE A 91 -7.36 0.09 7.79
C PHE A 91 -8.87 0.34 7.71
N GLU A 92 -9.39 1.28 8.51
CA GLU A 92 -10.80 1.69 8.42
C GLU A 92 -11.12 2.28 7.03
N VAL A 93 -10.27 3.16 6.54
CA VAL A 93 -10.44 3.77 5.20
C VAL A 93 -10.32 2.73 4.09
N ILE A 94 -9.38 1.78 4.17
CA ILE A 94 -9.27 0.67 3.22
C ILE A 94 -10.60 -0.12 3.16
N GLU A 95 -11.15 -0.50 4.32
CA GLU A 95 -12.42 -1.24 4.40
C GLU A 95 -13.59 -0.45 3.80
N ASN A 96 -13.68 0.83 4.13
CA ASN A 96 -14.73 1.72 3.63
C ASN A 96 -14.64 1.90 2.11
N ILE A 97 -13.43 2.09 1.57
CA ILE A 97 -13.19 2.21 0.13
C ILE A 97 -13.61 0.94 -0.59
N ILE A 98 -13.17 -0.23 -0.11
CA ILE A 98 -13.50 -1.52 -0.72
C ILE A 98 -15.02 -1.73 -0.74
N THR A 99 -15.69 -1.46 0.38
CA THR A 99 -17.14 -1.63 0.52
C THR A 99 -17.88 -0.74 -0.48
N LYS A 100 -17.59 0.57 -0.48
CA LYS A 100 -18.25 1.53 -1.38
C LYS A 100 -18.01 1.24 -2.86
N ILE A 101 -16.80 0.83 -3.23
CA ILE A 101 -16.50 0.49 -4.62
C ILE A 101 -17.31 -0.73 -5.05
N ARG A 102 -17.42 -1.75 -4.20
CA ARG A 102 -18.13 -2.98 -4.53
C ARG A 102 -19.66 -2.81 -4.56
N GLU A 103 -20.19 -1.85 -3.83
CA GLU A 103 -21.58 -1.43 -3.95
C GLU A 103 -21.86 -0.78 -5.31
N SER A 104 -20.94 0.01 -5.83
CA SER A 104 -21.09 0.72 -7.11
C SER A 104 -20.66 -0.11 -8.32
N ASN A 105 -19.60 -0.89 -8.22
CA ASN A 105 -19.08 -1.73 -9.32
C ASN A 105 -18.34 -2.95 -8.77
N LYS A 106 -18.95 -4.14 -8.94
CA LYS A 106 -18.43 -5.40 -8.41
C LYS A 106 -17.16 -5.90 -9.09
N ASP A 107 -16.95 -5.54 -10.36
CA ASP A 107 -15.89 -6.12 -11.20
C ASP A 107 -14.73 -5.16 -11.48
N ARG A 108 -14.83 -3.91 -11.04
CA ARG A 108 -13.80 -2.91 -11.28
C ARG A 108 -12.46 -3.34 -10.68
N LEU A 109 -11.40 -3.30 -11.49
CA LEU A 109 -10.04 -3.48 -10.99
C LEU A 109 -9.70 -2.34 -10.01
N VAL A 110 -9.13 -2.69 -8.85
CA VAL A 110 -8.74 -1.71 -7.83
C VAL A 110 -7.37 -2.05 -7.31
N SER A 111 -6.49 -1.06 -7.27
CA SER A 111 -5.24 -1.10 -6.52
C SER A 111 -5.23 -0.04 -5.43
N ILE A 112 -4.82 -0.43 -4.25
CA ILE A 112 -4.65 0.45 -3.09
C ILE A 112 -3.19 0.39 -2.67
N VAL A 113 -2.51 1.50 -2.73
CA VAL A 113 -1.14 1.66 -2.23
C VAL A 113 -1.18 2.37 -0.89
N VAL A 114 -0.45 1.87 0.09
CA VAL A 114 -0.18 2.55 1.37
C VAL A 114 1.32 2.82 1.45
N ASP A 115 1.70 4.08 1.40
CA ASP A 115 3.10 4.51 1.39
C ASP A 115 3.38 5.46 2.58
N SER A 116 4.00 4.99 3.65
CA SER A 116 4.46 3.65 3.98
C SER A 116 3.88 3.17 5.33
N VAL A 117 3.73 1.85 5.49
CA VAL A 117 3.29 1.28 6.79
C VAL A 117 4.29 1.58 7.91
N ALA A 118 5.57 1.74 7.58
CA ALA A 118 6.61 2.05 8.56
C ALA A 118 6.39 3.41 9.26
N ALA A 119 5.88 4.40 8.51
CA ALA A 119 5.65 5.76 9.02
C ALA A 119 4.38 5.89 9.87
N ALA A 120 3.38 5.03 9.65
CA ALA A 120 2.13 5.09 10.38
C ALA A 120 2.34 4.87 11.90
N THR A 121 1.67 5.68 12.72
CA THR A 121 1.63 5.55 14.17
C THR A 121 0.39 4.77 14.62
N THR A 122 0.24 4.46 15.91
CA THR A 122 -1.05 4.00 16.46
C THR A 122 -1.78 5.17 17.08
N ALA A 123 -3.10 5.09 17.22
CA ALA A 123 -3.89 6.12 17.91
C ALA A 123 -3.39 6.34 19.35
N VAL A 124 -3.03 5.26 20.03
CA VAL A 124 -2.45 5.32 21.41
C VAL A 124 -1.08 6.02 21.42
N GLU A 125 -0.27 5.82 20.39
CA GLU A 125 1.03 6.47 20.24
C GLU A 125 0.88 7.96 19.95
N SER A 126 -0.09 8.33 19.13
CA SER A 126 -0.38 9.73 18.80
C SER A 126 -0.90 10.55 19.98
N GLU A 127 -1.60 9.93 20.92
CA GLU A 127 -2.19 10.59 22.10
C GLU A 127 -1.30 10.55 23.36
N SER A 128 -0.16 9.86 23.33
CA SER A 128 0.66 9.60 24.50
C SER A 128 1.89 10.51 24.60
N ASP A 129 2.31 10.82 25.84
CA ASP A 129 3.58 11.50 26.12
C ASP A 129 4.77 10.66 25.69
N TYR A 130 5.83 11.29 25.18
CA TYR A 130 7.06 10.71 24.63
C TYR A 130 7.85 9.78 25.58
N SER A 131 7.38 9.56 26.81
CA SER A 131 8.13 8.89 27.88
C SER A 131 7.75 7.44 28.16
N LYS A 132 6.81 6.83 27.41
CA LYS A 132 6.33 5.46 27.70
C LYS A 132 6.90 4.40 26.75
N ASP A 133 7.58 3.41 27.30
CA ASP A 133 8.03 2.20 26.60
C ASP A 133 6.86 1.25 26.32
N GLY A 134 6.89 0.53 25.16
CA GLY A 134 5.89 -0.51 24.85
C GLY A 134 5.10 -0.30 23.57
N TRP A 135 5.28 0.77 22.85
CA TRP A 135 4.50 1.18 21.68
C TRP A 135 4.69 0.27 20.47
N ALA A 136 5.90 -0.25 20.25
CA ALA A 136 6.16 -1.19 19.18
C ALA A 136 5.31 -2.47 19.29
N THR A 137 5.05 -2.94 20.51
CA THR A 137 4.20 -4.10 20.78
C THR A 137 2.74 -3.79 20.50
N SER A 138 2.24 -2.61 20.91
CA SER A 138 0.86 -2.17 20.62
C SER A 138 0.63 -2.06 19.10
N LYS A 139 1.54 -1.42 18.37
CA LYS A 139 1.48 -1.31 16.92
C LYS A 139 1.43 -2.68 16.24
N ALA A 140 2.29 -3.61 16.68
CA ALA A 140 2.32 -4.97 16.12
C ALA A 140 1.00 -5.73 16.34
N ILE A 141 0.37 -5.59 17.50
CA ILE A 141 -0.92 -6.23 17.83
C ILE A 141 -2.04 -5.64 16.96
N VAL A 142 -2.15 -4.31 16.89
CA VAL A 142 -3.16 -3.62 16.08
C VAL A 142 -3.01 -4.01 14.61
N LEU A 143 -1.79 -3.90 14.07
CA LEU A 143 -1.47 -4.25 12.70
C LEU A 143 -1.81 -5.72 12.39
N SER A 144 -1.44 -6.65 13.27
CA SER A 144 -1.71 -8.08 13.10
C SER A 144 -3.22 -8.38 13.07
N LYS A 145 -4.01 -7.72 13.92
CA LYS A 145 -5.47 -7.86 13.95
C LYS A 145 -6.11 -7.29 12.68
N ALA A 146 -5.72 -6.09 12.27
CA ALA A 146 -6.20 -5.43 11.09
C ALA A 146 -5.86 -6.22 9.81
N MET A 147 -4.63 -6.70 9.69
CA MET A 147 -4.17 -7.51 8.56
C MET A 147 -4.99 -8.79 8.37
N ARG A 148 -5.36 -9.49 9.45
CA ARG A 148 -6.21 -10.69 9.35
C ARG A 148 -7.58 -10.38 8.73
N LYS A 149 -8.20 -9.28 9.14
CA LYS A 149 -9.50 -8.84 8.63
C LYS A 149 -9.42 -8.43 7.16
N VAL A 150 -8.46 -7.56 6.85
CA VAL A 150 -8.28 -7.01 5.49
C VAL A 150 -7.85 -8.09 4.49
N THR A 151 -7.02 -9.06 4.89
CA THR A 151 -6.61 -10.17 4.01
C THR A 151 -7.81 -10.93 3.45
N GLN A 152 -8.81 -11.23 4.29
CA GLN A 152 -10.02 -11.91 3.83
C GLN A 152 -10.84 -11.03 2.88
N MET A 153 -10.95 -9.75 3.18
CA MET A 153 -11.69 -8.78 2.37
C MET A 153 -11.04 -8.59 1.01
N VAL A 154 -9.72 -8.38 0.98
CA VAL A 154 -8.90 -8.24 -0.23
C VAL A 154 -9.06 -9.45 -1.15
N GLY A 155 -8.99 -10.67 -0.59
CA GLY A 155 -9.15 -11.91 -1.35
C GLY A 155 -10.55 -12.06 -1.96
N ARG A 156 -11.60 -11.87 -1.15
CA ARG A 156 -12.99 -11.99 -1.59
C ARG A 156 -13.38 -10.92 -2.61
N GLN A 157 -12.91 -9.71 -2.41
CA GLN A 157 -13.26 -8.55 -3.23
C GLN A 157 -12.29 -8.32 -4.41
N ARG A 158 -11.28 -9.17 -4.56
CA ARG A 158 -10.28 -9.09 -5.65
C ARG A 158 -9.64 -7.70 -5.75
N ILE A 159 -9.13 -7.20 -4.63
CA ILE A 159 -8.38 -5.95 -4.55
C ILE A 159 -6.88 -6.26 -4.60
N ALA A 160 -6.08 -5.44 -5.27
CA ALA A 160 -4.63 -5.45 -5.10
C ALA A 160 -4.27 -4.43 -4.00
N LEU A 161 -3.88 -4.92 -2.82
CA LEU A 161 -3.43 -4.07 -1.72
C LEU A 161 -1.91 -4.13 -1.64
N ILE A 162 -1.27 -2.98 -1.73
CA ILE A 162 0.18 -2.83 -1.79
C ILE A 162 0.64 -1.99 -0.61
N PHE A 163 1.56 -2.51 0.17
CA PHE A 163 2.25 -1.77 1.22
C PHE A 163 3.69 -1.51 0.81
N THR A 164 4.16 -0.28 0.99
CA THR A 164 5.60 -0.02 1.01
C THR A 164 6.10 -0.08 2.45
N ASN A 165 7.32 -0.59 2.65
CA ASN A 165 7.92 -0.70 3.97
C ASN A 165 9.41 -0.36 3.93
N GLN A 166 9.89 0.33 4.96
CA GLN A 166 11.29 0.71 5.12
C GLN A 166 12.05 -0.34 5.93
N LEU A 167 13.17 -0.82 5.38
CA LEU A 167 14.13 -1.61 6.15
C LEU A 167 14.98 -0.66 6.99
N ARG A 168 15.01 -0.89 8.30
CA ARG A 168 15.93 -0.22 9.22
C ARG A 168 17.06 -1.19 9.58
N GLN A 169 18.29 -0.79 9.36
CA GLN A 169 19.44 -1.54 9.85
C GLN A 169 19.51 -1.42 11.37
N LYS A 170 19.57 -2.56 12.07
CA LYS A 170 19.85 -2.58 13.50
C LYS A 170 21.35 -2.35 13.67
N LEU A 171 21.73 -1.14 14.07
CA LEU A 171 23.13 -0.83 14.41
C LEU A 171 23.57 -1.72 15.58
N GLY A 172 24.64 -2.50 15.41
CA GLY A 172 25.30 -3.27 16.46
C GLY A 172 25.06 -4.78 16.47
N VAL A 173 24.43 -5.37 15.45
CA VAL A 173 24.43 -6.83 15.28
C VAL A 173 25.44 -7.18 14.17
N MET A 174 26.67 -7.54 14.58
CA MET A 174 27.58 -8.27 13.72
C MET A 174 27.13 -9.74 13.69
N PHE A 175 26.94 -10.28 12.49
CA PHE A 175 26.76 -11.72 12.25
C PHE A 175 28.12 -12.40 12.32
#